data_853fbda23782a306d4787401441efa36
#
_entry.id   853fbda23782a306d4787401441efa36
#
_cell.length_a   1.000
_cell.length_b   1.000
_cell.length_c   1.000
_cell.angle_alpha   90.00
_cell.angle_beta   90.00
_cell.angle_gamma   90.00
#
_symmetry.space_group_name_H-M   'P 1'
#
loop_
_entity.id
_entity.type
_entity.pdbx_description
1 polymer ?
#
loop_
_entity_poly.entity_id
_entity_poly.type
_entity_poly.pdbx_seq_one_letter_code
_entity_poly.pdbx_strand_id
1 'polypeptide(L)'
;MKAAMQYQNKTPEEIVRQYKKRLRAKQGLIILILLLHIIINIRGIWWGDDGMADVLLKLLILIAVTFPINVWISWDFMSLNLILNQNCDPVTYVQVLCLLEKVHKRKRSAVAIRINEAAGLMWSGQFSDALALAEPLRKYKLSVNYQISLLNIRFNCYKKMEDLERAMQVKHEAEVLVSSFKKASLQRTGQELLNVMDASLALWRGDHETYRRMEEARSARYTAKLQKVVSVVCLADVDIACGELKNAKTHLEYAIQEGGTLYVVEDTRRMLAELTQKEQG
;
A
#
# COMPACT_ATOMS: atom_id res chain seq x y z
N MET A 1 -3.14 6.16 16.04
CA MET A 1 -4.42 6.91 16.08
C MET A 1 -4.33 8.32 15.50
N LYS A 2 -3.47 9.24 15.99
CA LYS A 2 -3.36 10.63 15.45
C LYS A 2 -3.06 10.73 13.94
N ALA A 3 -2.29 9.81 13.36
CA ALA A 3 -1.92 9.87 11.94
C ALA A 3 -3.08 9.51 10.99
N ALA A 4 -3.97 8.59 11.36
CA ALA A 4 -5.15 8.22 10.58
C ALA A 4 -6.17 9.35 10.50
N MET A 5 -6.33 10.13 11.58
CA MET A 5 -7.22 11.30 11.63
C MET A 5 -6.74 12.46 10.73
N GLN A 6 -5.49 12.44 10.27
CA GLN A 6 -4.88 13.54 9.50
C GLN A 6 -5.62 13.83 8.19
N TYR A 7 -6.20 12.80 7.56
CA TYR A 7 -6.88 12.89 6.25
C TYR A 7 -8.40 12.71 6.33
N GLN A 8 -8.91 12.40 7.52
CA GLN A 8 -10.34 12.23 7.74
C GLN A 8 -11.09 13.55 7.49
N ASN A 9 -12.20 13.49 6.81
CA ASN A 9 -13.05 14.64 6.45
C ASN A 9 -12.38 15.73 5.58
N LYS A 10 -11.34 15.39 4.81
CA LYS A 10 -10.69 16.32 3.87
C LYS A 10 -10.97 15.93 2.43
N THR A 11 -11.16 16.95 1.59
CA THR A 11 -11.27 16.72 0.14
C THR A 11 -9.91 16.32 -0.45
N PRO A 12 -9.88 15.60 -1.60
CA PRO A 12 -8.64 15.25 -2.30
C PRO A 12 -7.75 16.46 -2.59
N GLU A 13 -8.35 17.60 -2.97
CA GLU A 13 -7.66 18.83 -3.26
C GLU A 13 -6.99 19.43 -2.02
N GLU A 14 -7.64 19.37 -0.88
CA GLU A 14 -7.08 19.82 0.41
C GLU A 14 -5.90 18.96 0.84
N ILE A 15 -6.01 17.64 0.69
CA ILE A 15 -4.94 16.69 0.98
C ILE A 15 -3.73 17.01 0.11
N VAL A 16 -3.93 17.15 -1.20
CA VAL A 16 -2.86 17.47 -2.16
C VAL A 16 -2.26 18.82 -1.89
N ARG A 17 -3.06 19.85 -1.55
CA ARG A 17 -2.58 21.18 -1.18
C ARG A 17 -1.68 21.14 0.06
N GLN A 18 -2.08 20.39 1.10
CA GLN A 18 -1.29 20.21 2.31
C GLN A 18 0.02 19.46 2.04
N TYR A 19 -0.05 18.37 1.26
CA TYR A 19 1.12 17.62 0.82
C TYR A 19 2.12 18.54 0.08
N LYS A 20 1.66 19.31 -0.92
CA LYS A 20 2.50 20.25 -1.68
C LYS A 20 3.12 21.31 -0.79
N LYS A 21 2.38 21.85 0.18
CA LYS A 21 2.90 22.84 1.14
C LYS A 21 4.07 22.26 1.95
N ARG A 22 3.89 21.05 2.49
CA ARG A 22 4.95 20.36 3.24
C ARG A 22 6.15 20.05 2.37
N LEU A 23 5.91 19.53 1.15
CA LEU A 23 6.98 19.23 0.21
C LEU A 23 7.82 20.47 -0.15
N ARG A 24 7.17 21.59 -0.47
CA ARG A 24 7.86 22.86 -0.77
C ARG A 24 8.67 23.36 0.41
N ALA A 25 8.15 23.30 1.63
CA ALA A 25 8.88 23.69 2.83
C ALA A 25 10.14 22.85 3.03
N LYS A 26 10.06 21.53 2.85
CA LYS A 26 11.21 20.62 2.97
C LYS A 26 12.23 20.83 1.84
N GLN A 27 11.76 21.05 0.61
CA GLN A 27 12.64 21.37 -0.52
C GLN A 27 13.35 22.72 -0.30
N GLY A 28 12.64 23.72 0.20
CA GLY A 28 13.24 25.01 0.57
C GLY A 28 14.33 24.86 1.63
N LEU A 29 14.10 24.01 2.63
CA LEU A 29 15.10 23.71 3.66
C LEU A 29 16.36 23.06 3.05
N ILE A 30 16.19 22.09 2.14
CA ILE A 30 17.33 21.47 1.44
C ILE A 30 18.12 22.51 0.65
N ILE A 31 17.42 23.38 -0.09
CA ILE A 31 18.07 24.45 -0.88
C ILE A 31 18.84 25.39 0.05
N LEU A 32 18.26 25.78 1.18
CA LEU A 32 18.94 26.65 2.16
C LEU A 32 20.21 25.99 2.70
N ILE A 33 20.15 24.70 3.06
CA ILE A 33 21.32 23.94 3.54
C ILE A 33 22.42 23.88 2.47
N LEU A 34 22.03 23.63 1.21
CA LEU A 34 22.98 23.59 0.10
C LEU A 34 23.64 24.96 -0.12
N LEU A 35 22.88 26.06 -0.06
CA LEU A 35 23.42 27.42 -0.18
C LEU A 35 24.38 27.74 0.96
N LEU A 36 24.04 27.44 2.19
CA LEU A 36 24.92 27.62 3.35
C LEU A 36 26.22 26.79 3.20
N HIS A 37 26.10 25.55 2.74
CA HIS A 37 27.27 24.69 2.48
C HIS A 37 28.17 25.30 1.40
N ILE A 38 27.62 25.81 0.31
CA ILE A 38 28.38 26.49 -0.76
C ILE A 38 29.10 27.75 -0.20
N ILE A 39 28.42 28.57 0.58
CA ILE A 39 29.01 29.81 1.18
C ILE A 39 30.19 29.45 2.08
N ILE A 40 30.04 28.39 2.93
CA ILE A 40 31.10 27.94 3.83
C ILE A 40 32.32 27.47 3.02
N ASN A 41 32.09 26.69 1.94
CA ASN A 41 33.20 26.18 1.11
C ASN A 41 33.91 27.30 0.31
N ILE A 42 33.17 28.27 -0.25
CA ILE A 42 33.78 29.43 -0.93
C ILE A 42 34.68 30.16 0.04
N ARG A 43 34.24 30.37 1.27
CA ARG A 43 35.04 31.08 2.30
C ARG A 43 36.33 30.34 2.65
N GLY A 44 36.28 28.97 2.76
CA GLY A 44 37.47 28.16 3.00
C GLY A 44 38.48 28.20 1.85
N ILE A 45 38.04 28.18 0.61
CA ILE A 45 38.89 28.26 -0.59
C ILE A 45 39.61 29.63 -0.64
N TRP A 46 38.95 30.72 -0.27
CA TRP A 46 39.54 32.06 -0.28
C TRP A 46 40.61 32.27 0.80
N TRP A 47 40.54 31.54 1.90
CA TRP A 47 41.45 31.71 3.04
C TRP A 47 42.53 30.62 3.12
N GLY A 48 42.54 29.66 2.16
CA GLY A 48 43.68 28.78 1.90
C GLY A 48 43.93 27.66 2.94
N ASP A 49 42.98 27.43 3.86
CA ASP A 49 43.18 26.54 5.00
C ASP A 49 42.57 25.10 4.86
N ASP A 50 41.89 24.82 3.73
CA ASP A 50 41.17 23.54 3.59
C ASP A 50 42.05 22.41 3.10
N GLY A 51 42.51 21.55 4.01
CA GLY A 51 43.07 20.24 3.67
C GLY A 51 41.98 19.27 3.14
N MET A 52 42.42 18.22 2.41
CA MET A 52 41.50 17.18 1.87
C MET A 52 40.56 16.61 2.95
N ALA A 53 41.05 16.45 4.19
CA ALA A 53 40.25 15.95 5.32
C ALA A 53 39.08 16.87 5.69
N ASP A 54 39.28 18.19 5.61
CA ASP A 54 38.23 19.18 5.92
C ASP A 54 37.13 19.18 4.86
N VAL A 55 37.48 19.07 3.59
CA VAL A 55 36.52 18.95 2.49
C VAL A 55 35.68 17.67 2.64
N LEU A 56 36.29 16.54 2.99
CA LEU A 56 35.57 15.29 3.23
C LEU A 56 34.63 15.40 4.45
N LEU A 57 35.07 16.04 5.52
CA LEU A 57 34.24 16.27 6.71
C LEU A 57 33.01 17.12 6.38
N LYS A 58 33.19 18.22 5.65
CA LYS A 58 32.10 19.10 5.19
C LYS A 58 31.09 18.35 4.32
N LEU A 59 31.56 17.48 3.43
CA LEU A 59 30.71 16.63 2.59
C LEU A 59 29.91 15.62 3.43
N LEU A 60 30.55 14.98 4.41
CA LEU A 60 29.89 14.06 5.33
C LEU A 60 28.78 14.76 6.13
N ILE A 61 29.03 15.97 6.63
CA ILE A 61 28.04 16.78 7.33
C ILE A 61 26.87 17.10 6.41
N LEU A 62 27.11 17.48 5.16
CA LEU A 62 26.07 17.77 4.19
C LEU A 62 25.18 16.55 3.96
N ILE A 63 25.78 15.37 3.78
CA ILE A 63 25.04 14.10 3.61
C ILE A 63 24.24 13.78 4.88
N ALA A 64 24.85 13.90 6.07
CA ALA A 64 24.23 13.62 7.34
C ALA A 64 22.99 14.49 7.62
N VAL A 65 22.99 15.75 7.14
CA VAL A 65 21.87 16.68 7.32
C VAL A 65 20.81 16.51 6.23
N THR A 66 21.21 16.32 4.96
CA THR A 66 20.25 16.20 3.86
C THR A 66 19.55 14.85 3.79
N PHE A 67 20.20 13.77 4.22
CA PHE A 67 19.65 12.41 4.21
C PHE A 67 18.35 12.29 5.04
N PRO A 68 18.29 12.73 6.32
CA PRO A 68 17.06 12.67 7.11
C PRO A 68 15.90 13.44 6.48
N ILE A 69 16.17 14.57 5.83
CA ILE A 69 15.14 15.38 5.17
C ILE A 69 14.54 14.61 3.98
N ASN A 70 15.37 13.93 3.19
CA ASN A 70 14.89 13.10 2.09
C ASN A 70 14.05 11.89 2.59
N VAL A 71 14.46 11.27 3.70
CA VAL A 71 13.66 10.24 4.37
C VAL A 71 12.32 10.82 4.82
N TRP A 72 12.31 12.00 5.40
CA TRP A 72 11.08 12.69 5.84
C TRP A 72 10.14 13.04 4.67
N ILE A 73 10.67 13.42 3.50
CA ILE A 73 9.88 13.63 2.27
C ILE A 73 9.23 12.31 1.82
N SER A 74 9.99 11.20 1.88
CA SER A 74 9.47 9.88 1.52
C SER A 74 8.34 9.44 2.46
N TRP A 75 8.45 9.74 3.75
CA TRP A 75 7.40 9.46 4.73
C TRP A 75 6.10 10.23 4.48
N ASP A 76 6.17 11.49 4.00
CA ASP A 76 4.97 12.23 3.63
C ASP A 76 4.20 11.55 2.50
N PHE A 77 4.92 11.01 1.50
CA PHE A 77 4.28 10.25 0.43
C PHE A 77 3.69 8.93 0.97
N MET A 78 4.44 8.20 1.79
CA MET A 78 3.95 6.97 2.42
C MET A 78 2.75 7.21 3.34
N SER A 79 2.66 8.38 3.97
CA SER A 79 1.52 8.71 4.83
C SER A 79 0.19 8.82 4.07
N LEU A 80 0.20 9.05 2.76
CA LEU A 80 -1.01 9.02 1.94
C LEU A 80 -1.65 7.63 1.92
N ASN A 81 -0.87 6.57 2.09
CA ASN A 81 -1.39 5.20 2.19
C ASN A 81 -2.32 5.00 3.40
N LEU A 82 -2.29 5.91 4.40
CA LEU A 82 -3.23 5.87 5.53
C LEU A 82 -4.68 6.09 5.09
N ILE A 83 -4.92 6.82 3.99
CA ILE A 83 -6.25 7.02 3.41
C ILE A 83 -6.82 5.65 3.04
N LEU A 84 -6.04 4.81 2.38
CA LEU A 84 -6.45 3.46 2.02
C LEU A 84 -6.40 2.50 3.23
N ASN A 85 -5.25 2.44 3.93
CA ASN A 85 -4.98 1.40 4.90
C ASN A 85 -5.69 1.58 6.25
N GLN A 86 -5.96 2.83 6.66
CA GLN A 86 -6.57 3.13 7.96
C GLN A 86 -7.98 3.75 7.83
N ASN A 87 -8.23 4.56 6.80
CA ASN A 87 -9.55 5.12 6.60
C ASN A 87 -10.44 4.21 5.73
N CYS A 88 -9.87 3.19 5.08
CA CYS A 88 -10.56 2.29 4.15
C CYS A 88 -11.28 3.07 3.03
N ASP A 89 -10.64 4.13 2.52
CA ASP A 89 -11.22 5.01 1.51
C ASP A 89 -10.39 4.97 0.21
N PRO A 90 -10.56 3.93 -0.63
CA PRO A 90 -9.88 3.80 -1.91
C PRO A 90 -10.29 4.88 -2.90
N VAL A 91 -11.53 5.39 -2.83
CA VAL A 91 -12.04 6.41 -3.77
C VAL A 91 -11.27 7.72 -3.60
N THR A 92 -11.22 8.26 -2.38
CA THR A 92 -10.42 9.46 -2.08
C THR A 92 -8.93 9.20 -2.36
N TYR A 93 -8.43 8.01 -2.05
CA TYR A 93 -7.04 7.66 -2.30
C TYR A 93 -6.65 7.76 -3.78
N VAL A 94 -7.44 7.16 -4.69
CA VAL A 94 -7.23 7.24 -6.14
C VAL A 94 -7.29 8.69 -6.62
N GLN A 95 -8.30 9.46 -6.19
CA GLN A 95 -8.42 10.88 -6.58
C GLN A 95 -7.20 11.72 -6.16
N VAL A 96 -6.69 11.50 -4.94
CA VAL A 96 -5.45 12.15 -4.47
C VAL A 96 -4.26 11.79 -5.35
N LEU A 97 -4.11 10.51 -5.71
CA LEU A 97 -3.00 10.04 -6.56
C LEU A 97 -3.07 10.59 -7.98
N CYS A 98 -4.25 10.60 -8.60
CA CYS A 98 -4.48 11.23 -9.91
C CYS A 98 -4.11 12.73 -9.91
N LEU A 99 -4.46 13.47 -8.85
CA LEU A 99 -4.08 14.86 -8.70
C LEU A 99 -2.57 15.05 -8.50
N LEU A 100 -1.90 14.10 -7.84
CA LEU A 100 -0.46 14.11 -7.64
C LEU A 100 0.31 13.75 -8.90
N GLU A 101 -0.18 12.82 -9.72
CA GLU A 101 0.46 12.45 -10.98
C GLU A 101 0.62 13.65 -11.92
N LYS A 102 -0.42 14.50 -12.01
CA LYS A 102 -0.38 15.75 -12.80
C LYS A 102 0.74 16.71 -12.40
N VAL A 103 1.25 16.57 -11.17
CA VAL A 103 2.27 17.46 -10.58
C VAL A 103 3.66 16.86 -10.63
N HIS A 104 3.77 15.53 -10.49
CA HIS A 104 5.04 14.81 -10.43
C HIS A 104 5.55 14.44 -11.82
N LYS A 105 6.38 15.31 -12.42
CA LYS A 105 6.98 15.08 -13.75
C LYS A 105 8.11 14.04 -13.78
N ARG A 106 8.63 13.58 -12.63
CA ARG A 106 9.75 12.61 -12.58
C ARG A 106 9.25 11.20 -12.81
N LYS A 107 9.81 10.50 -13.79
CA LYS A 107 9.44 9.15 -14.21
C LYS A 107 9.34 8.12 -13.05
N ARG A 108 10.30 8.14 -12.11
CA ARG A 108 10.27 7.24 -10.94
C ARG A 108 9.08 7.51 -10.00
N SER A 109 8.76 8.79 -9.75
CA SER A 109 7.62 9.16 -8.91
C SER A 109 6.30 8.81 -9.59
N ALA A 110 6.19 8.99 -10.91
CA ALA A 110 5.02 8.61 -11.68
C ALA A 110 4.74 7.09 -11.59
N VAL A 111 5.79 6.26 -11.71
CA VAL A 111 5.64 4.79 -11.58
C VAL A 111 5.15 4.40 -10.18
N ALA A 112 5.69 5.01 -9.11
CA ALA A 112 5.25 4.75 -7.75
C ALA A 112 3.78 5.16 -7.54
N ILE A 113 3.38 6.33 -8.07
CA ILE A 113 2.00 6.82 -8.01
C ILE A 113 1.07 5.83 -8.71
N ARG A 114 1.39 5.39 -9.93
CA ARG A 114 0.56 4.45 -10.71
C ARG A 114 0.39 3.08 -10.05
N ILE A 115 1.43 2.56 -9.38
CA ILE A 115 1.30 1.30 -8.63
C ILE A 115 0.32 1.47 -7.47
N ASN A 116 0.41 2.59 -6.74
CA ASN A 116 -0.50 2.88 -5.64
C ASN A 116 -1.92 3.19 -6.13
N GLU A 117 -2.06 3.84 -7.28
CA GLU A 117 -3.35 4.09 -7.94
C GLU A 117 -4.01 2.76 -8.36
N ALA A 118 -3.27 1.85 -8.99
CA ALA A 118 -3.75 0.50 -9.30
C ALA A 118 -4.20 -0.26 -8.04
N ALA A 119 -3.48 -0.12 -6.91
CA ALA A 119 -3.92 -0.68 -5.64
C ALA A 119 -5.24 -0.04 -5.15
N GLY A 120 -5.39 1.27 -5.26
CA GLY A 120 -6.63 1.97 -4.91
C GLY A 120 -7.81 1.53 -5.78
N LEU A 121 -7.62 1.44 -7.10
CA LEU A 121 -8.62 0.95 -8.05
C LEU A 121 -9.04 -0.50 -7.75
N MET A 122 -8.09 -1.37 -7.43
CA MET A 122 -8.38 -2.74 -7.00
C MET A 122 -9.29 -2.76 -5.76
N TRP A 123 -9.01 -1.93 -4.75
CA TRP A 123 -9.80 -1.86 -3.53
C TRP A 123 -11.13 -1.11 -3.68
N SER A 124 -11.31 -0.33 -4.76
CA SER A 124 -12.60 0.24 -5.16
C SER A 124 -13.43 -0.68 -6.05
N GLY A 125 -12.95 -1.89 -6.39
CA GLY A 125 -13.64 -2.85 -7.23
C GLY A 125 -13.44 -2.65 -8.74
N GLN A 126 -12.60 -1.69 -9.15
CA GLN A 126 -12.31 -1.39 -10.56
C GLN A 126 -11.15 -2.26 -11.06
N PHE A 127 -11.38 -3.59 -11.11
CA PHE A 127 -10.31 -4.57 -11.35
C PHE A 127 -9.69 -4.47 -12.75
N SER A 128 -10.51 -4.21 -13.77
CA SER A 128 -10.03 -4.03 -15.16
C SER A 128 -9.14 -2.80 -15.28
N ASP A 129 -9.52 -1.68 -14.67
CA ASP A 129 -8.73 -0.44 -14.70
C ASP A 129 -7.43 -0.58 -13.90
N ALA A 130 -7.50 -1.28 -12.76
CA ALA A 130 -6.32 -1.62 -11.96
C ALA A 130 -5.31 -2.44 -12.78
N LEU A 131 -5.76 -3.45 -13.55
CA LEU A 131 -4.90 -4.23 -14.44
C LEU A 131 -4.37 -3.41 -15.61
N ALA A 132 -5.20 -2.55 -16.22
CA ALA A 132 -4.77 -1.66 -17.31
C ALA A 132 -3.62 -0.74 -16.88
N LEU A 133 -3.60 -0.30 -15.61
CA LEU A 133 -2.47 0.44 -15.05
C LEU A 133 -1.30 -0.47 -14.68
N ALA A 134 -1.56 -1.64 -14.10
CA ALA A 134 -0.54 -2.51 -13.51
C ALA A 134 0.30 -3.23 -14.58
N GLU A 135 -0.31 -3.80 -15.62
CA GLU A 135 0.39 -4.63 -16.62
C GLU A 135 1.51 -3.89 -17.36
N PRO A 136 1.34 -2.64 -17.83
CA PRO A 136 2.42 -1.89 -18.49
C PRO A 136 3.61 -1.61 -17.56
N LEU A 137 3.41 -1.66 -16.23
CA LEU A 137 4.47 -1.35 -15.27
C LEU A 137 5.50 -2.48 -15.10
N ARG A 138 5.20 -3.70 -15.54
CA ARG A 138 6.11 -4.86 -15.53
C ARG A 138 7.41 -4.61 -16.30
N LYS A 139 7.39 -3.77 -17.32
CA LYS A 139 8.57 -3.43 -18.12
C LYS A 139 9.59 -2.52 -17.43
N TYR A 140 9.22 -1.93 -16.29
CA TYR A 140 10.12 -1.03 -15.57
C TYR A 140 10.97 -1.81 -14.55
N LYS A 141 12.21 -1.35 -14.34
CA LYS A 141 13.06 -1.83 -13.24
C LYS A 141 12.52 -1.30 -11.91
N LEU A 142 11.70 -2.09 -11.25
CA LEU A 142 11.06 -1.76 -9.99
C LEU A 142 11.92 -2.21 -8.80
N SER A 143 11.77 -1.50 -7.65
CA SER A 143 12.26 -2.02 -6.38
C SER A 143 11.46 -3.28 -5.98
N VAL A 144 12.06 -4.15 -5.17
CA VAL A 144 11.41 -5.39 -4.72
C VAL A 144 10.03 -5.15 -4.12
N ASN A 145 9.87 -4.12 -3.29
CA ASN A 145 8.58 -3.80 -2.68
C ASN A 145 7.50 -3.46 -3.74
N TYR A 146 7.86 -2.73 -4.79
CA TYR A 146 6.93 -2.43 -5.87
C TYR A 146 6.64 -3.65 -6.75
N GLN A 147 7.60 -4.56 -6.94
CA GLN A 147 7.36 -5.84 -7.62
C GLN A 147 6.35 -6.69 -6.84
N ILE A 148 6.54 -6.81 -5.51
CA ILE A 148 5.61 -7.50 -4.61
C ILE A 148 4.21 -6.87 -4.67
N SER A 149 4.11 -5.53 -4.58
CA SER A 149 2.83 -4.83 -4.68
C SER A 149 2.14 -5.10 -6.01
N LEU A 150 2.88 -5.06 -7.12
CA LEU A 150 2.36 -5.29 -8.46
C LEU A 150 1.84 -6.72 -8.64
N LEU A 151 2.57 -7.72 -8.13
CA LEU A 151 2.13 -9.11 -8.14
C LEU A 151 0.86 -9.29 -7.30
N ASN A 152 0.78 -8.68 -6.12
CA ASN A 152 -0.40 -8.73 -5.27
C ASN A 152 -1.63 -8.11 -5.95
N ILE A 153 -1.48 -6.95 -6.60
CA ILE A 153 -2.57 -6.30 -7.34
C ILE A 153 -3.06 -7.20 -8.47
N ARG A 154 -2.16 -7.68 -9.32
CA ARG A 154 -2.49 -8.53 -10.47
C ARG A 154 -3.19 -9.82 -10.02
N PHE A 155 -2.63 -10.50 -9.03
CA PHE A 155 -3.22 -11.74 -8.49
C PHE A 155 -4.66 -11.52 -7.99
N ASN A 156 -4.89 -10.48 -7.16
CA ASN A 156 -6.22 -10.23 -6.63
C ASN A 156 -7.22 -9.79 -7.70
N CYS A 157 -6.78 -8.97 -8.67
CA CYS A 157 -7.64 -8.59 -9.79
C CYS A 157 -8.04 -9.80 -10.63
N TYR A 158 -7.11 -10.65 -11.08
CA TYR A 158 -7.43 -11.84 -11.85
C TYR A 158 -8.33 -12.81 -11.07
N LYS A 159 -8.04 -13.02 -9.77
CA LYS A 159 -8.88 -13.84 -8.91
C LYS A 159 -10.33 -13.30 -8.82
N LYS A 160 -10.52 -12.00 -8.67
CA LYS A 160 -11.84 -11.36 -8.58
C LYS A 160 -12.58 -11.33 -9.92
N MET A 161 -11.86 -11.39 -11.02
CA MET A 161 -12.41 -11.54 -12.38
C MET A 161 -12.61 -13.02 -12.78
N GLU A 162 -12.42 -13.94 -11.84
CA GLU A 162 -12.55 -15.41 -12.02
C GLU A 162 -11.56 -15.99 -13.06
N ASP A 163 -10.51 -15.23 -13.41
CA ASP A 163 -9.45 -15.69 -14.30
C ASP A 163 -8.36 -16.41 -13.48
N LEU A 164 -8.70 -17.64 -13.10
CA LEU A 164 -7.83 -18.47 -12.25
C LEU A 164 -6.51 -18.80 -12.94
N GLU A 165 -6.52 -19.01 -14.25
CA GLU A 165 -5.31 -19.34 -15.00
C GLU A 165 -4.26 -18.22 -14.86
N ARG A 166 -4.67 -16.96 -15.12
CA ARG A 166 -3.76 -15.82 -14.96
C ARG A 166 -3.40 -15.58 -13.49
N ALA A 167 -4.32 -15.79 -12.55
CA ALA A 167 -4.00 -15.70 -11.13
C ALA A 167 -2.90 -16.71 -10.73
N MET A 168 -2.96 -17.94 -11.20
CA MET A 168 -1.94 -18.96 -10.97
C MET A 168 -0.61 -18.64 -11.65
N GLN A 169 -0.63 -18.05 -12.87
CA GLN A 169 0.58 -17.58 -13.52
C GLN A 169 1.27 -16.47 -12.70
N VAL A 170 0.50 -15.51 -12.16
CA VAL A 170 1.03 -14.46 -11.28
C VAL A 170 1.61 -15.05 -9.99
N LYS A 171 0.97 -16.07 -9.41
CA LYS A 171 1.53 -16.77 -8.23
C LYS A 171 2.88 -17.43 -8.56
N HIS A 172 2.98 -18.09 -9.70
CA HIS A 172 4.24 -18.68 -10.14
C HIS A 172 5.33 -17.60 -10.36
N GLU A 173 4.99 -16.46 -10.96
CA GLU A 173 5.91 -15.30 -11.06
C GLU A 173 6.39 -14.85 -9.66
N ALA A 174 5.50 -14.86 -8.66
CA ALA A 174 5.84 -14.51 -7.29
C ALA A 174 6.79 -15.54 -6.64
N GLU A 175 6.57 -16.83 -6.86
CA GLU A 175 7.45 -17.92 -6.38
C GLU A 175 8.87 -17.78 -6.93
N VAL A 176 9.00 -17.54 -8.23
CA VAL A 176 10.28 -17.29 -8.89
C VAL A 176 10.97 -16.04 -8.34
N LEU A 177 10.23 -14.96 -8.13
CA LEU A 177 10.79 -13.74 -7.54
C LEU A 177 11.30 -13.99 -6.12
N VAL A 178 10.50 -14.63 -5.27
CA VAL A 178 10.83 -14.87 -3.85
C VAL A 178 12.03 -15.81 -3.71
N SER A 179 12.14 -16.84 -4.55
CA SER A 179 13.29 -17.75 -4.56
C SER A 179 14.62 -17.04 -4.90
N SER A 180 14.56 -15.92 -5.61
CA SER A 180 15.74 -15.10 -5.96
C SER A 180 16.27 -14.24 -4.81
N PHE A 181 15.51 -14.07 -3.71
CA PHE A 181 15.87 -13.19 -2.62
C PHE A 181 16.99 -13.78 -1.75
N LYS A 182 18.09 -13.04 -1.62
CA LYS A 182 19.22 -13.42 -0.76
C LYS A 182 19.13 -12.87 0.67
N LYS A 183 18.38 -11.77 0.88
CA LYS A 183 18.24 -11.11 2.19
C LYS A 183 17.07 -11.70 2.95
N ALA A 184 17.27 -12.12 4.21
CA ALA A 184 16.24 -12.72 5.05
C ALA A 184 14.98 -11.82 5.23
N SER A 185 15.16 -10.49 5.31
CA SER A 185 14.02 -9.56 5.39
C SER A 185 13.15 -9.58 4.13
N LEU A 186 13.77 -9.68 2.94
CA LEU A 186 13.05 -9.77 1.67
C LEU A 186 12.38 -11.15 1.51
N GLN A 187 13.07 -12.21 1.92
CA GLN A 187 12.49 -13.56 1.94
C GLN A 187 11.23 -13.60 2.81
N ARG A 188 11.27 -13.00 4.03
CA ARG A 188 10.09 -12.92 4.90
C ARG A 188 8.94 -12.19 4.21
N THR A 189 9.18 -11.01 3.62
CA THR A 189 8.14 -10.24 2.92
C THR A 189 7.59 -11.00 1.72
N GLY A 190 8.44 -11.69 0.96
CA GLY A 190 8.03 -12.52 -0.16
C GLY A 190 7.21 -13.73 0.28
N GLN A 191 7.61 -14.40 1.36
CA GLN A 191 6.85 -15.52 1.92
C GLN A 191 5.48 -15.09 2.43
N GLU A 192 5.36 -13.88 3.01
CA GLU A 192 4.06 -13.33 3.39
C GLU A 192 3.14 -13.11 2.18
N LEU A 193 3.68 -12.65 1.04
CA LEU A 193 2.92 -12.56 -0.21
C LEU A 193 2.41 -13.94 -0.65
N LEU A 194 3.29 -14.95 -0.70
CA LEU A 194 2.92 -16.31 -1.10
C LEU A 194 1.84 -16.89 -0.16
N ASN A 195 2.00 -16.71 1.15
CA ASN A 195 1.00 -17.16 2.13
C ASN A 195 -0.37 -16.49 1.92
N VAL A 196 -0.40 -15.20 1.52
CA VAL A 196 -1.66 -14.51 1.16
C VAL A 196 -2.30 -15.13 -0.07
N MET A 197 -1.48 -15.42 -1.10
CA MET A 197 -1.96 -16.05 -2.34
C MET A 197 -2.48 -17.47 -2.08
N ASP A 198 -1.75 -18.27 -1.28
CA ASP A 198 -2.14 -19.64 -0.92
C ASP A 198 -3.44 -19.67 -0.12
N ALA A 199 -3.58 -18.80 0.89
CA ALA A 199 -4.82 -18.67 1.65
C ALA A 199 -6.00 -18.27 0.74
N SER A 200 -5.78 -17.30 -0.15
CA SER A 200 -6.80 -16.88 -1.12
C SER A 200 -7.24 -18.00 -2.05
N LEU A 201 -6.32 -18.86 -2.48
CA LEU A 201 -6.62 -20.04 -3.32
C LEU A 201 -7.31 -21.15 -2.54
N ALA A 202 -6.94 -21.36 -1.27
CA ALA A 202 -7.64 -22.31 -0.38
C ALA A 202 -9.11 -21.89 -0.22
N LEU A 203 -9.39 -20.63 0.09
CA LEU A 203 -10.75 -20.11 0.18
C LEU A 203 -11.52 -20.29 -1.14
N TRP A 204 -10.90 -19.95 -2.26
CA TRP A 204 -11.53 -20.12 -3.57
C TRP A 204 -11.88 -21.57 -3.92
N ARG A 205 -11.07 -22.54 -3.44
CA ARG A 205 -11.30 -23.98 -3.63
C ARG A 205 -12.31 -24.57 -2.63
N GLY A 206 -12.83 -23.76 -1.70
CA GLY A 206 -13.70 -24.23 -0.62
C GLY A 206 -12.96 -24.95 0.51
N ASP A 207 -11.61 -24.86 0.57
CA ASP A 207 -10.83 -25.40 1.68
C ASP A 207 -10.84 -24.42 2.87
N HIS A 208 -12.00 -24.38 3.53
CA HIS A 208 -12.29 -23.43 4.60
C HIS A 208 -11.42 -23.65 5.84
N GLU A 209 -11.07 -24.91 6.15
CA GLU A 209 -10.23 -25.25 7.30
C GLU A 209 -8.80 -24.71 7.11
N THR A 210 -8.20 -24.98 5.96
CA THR A 210 -6.87 -24.46 5.64
C THR A 210 -6.86 -22.92 5.63
N TYR A 211 -7.88 -22.28 5.02
CA TYR A 211 -7.99 -20.82 5.03
C TYR A 211 -8.05 -20.28 6.47
N ARG A 212 -8.98 -20.79 7.31
CA ARG A 212 -9.16 -20.35 8.71
C ARG A 212 -7.85 -20.42 9.49
N ARG A 213 -7.17 -21.58 9.44
CA ARG A 213 -5.87 -21.77 10.11
C ARG A 213 -4.80 -20.78 9.65
N MET A 214 -4.69 -20.54 8.33
CA MET A 214 -3.73 -19.60 7.77
C MET A 214 -4.06 -18.15 8.16
N GLU A 215 -5.34 -17.79 8.20
CA GLU A 215 -5.80 -16.45 8.51
C GLU A 215 -5.64 -16.10 10.00
N GLU A 216 -5.96 -17.03 10.90
CA GLU A 216 -5.73 -16.89 12.33
C GLU A 216 -4.25 -16.63 12.65
N ALA A 217 -3.35 -17.40 12.02
CA ALA A 217 -1.90 -17.20 12.19
C ALA A 217 -1.41 -15.81 11.70
N ARG A 218 -2.14 -15.15 10.80
CA ARG A 218 -1.79 -13.85 10.22
C ARG A 218 -2.49 -12.68 10.89
N SER A 219 -3.75 -12.84 11.28
CA SER A 219 -4.63 -11.78 11.77
C SER A 219 -4.06 -11.06 13.02
N ALA A 220 -3.40 -11.80 13.90
CA ALA A 220 -2.72 -11.25 15.09
C ALA A 220 -1.64 -10.20 14.74
N ARG A 221 -1.13 -10.20 13.50
CA ARG A 221 -0.08 -9.29 13.03
C ARG A 221 -0.60 -8.11 12.23
N TYR A 222 -1.91 -8.05 11.97
CA TYR A 222 -2.50 -6.98 11.18
C TYR A 222 -2.48 -5.65 11.92
N THR A 223 -1.79 -4.67 11.34
CA THR A 223 -1.71 -3.31 11.85
C THR A 223 -2.61 -2.34 11.06
N ALA A 224 -2.92 -2.66 9.81
CA ALA A 224 -3.79 -1.86 8.96
C ALA A 224 -5.26 -2.27 9.12
N LYS A 225 -6.15 -1.28 9.24
CA LYS A 225 -7.60 -1.51 9.32
C LYS A 225 -8.12 -2.24 8.08
N LEU A 226 -7.66 -1.85 6.89
CA LEU A 226 -7.99 -2.52 5.62
C LEU A 226 -7.75 -4.04 5.69
N GLN A 227 -6.60 -4.47 6.21
CA GLN A 227 -6.31 -5.91 6.35
C GLN A 227 -7.31 -6.61 7.27
N LYS A 228 -7.68 -5.98 8.38
CA LYS A 228 -8.65 -6.52 9.33
C LYS A 228 -10.04 -6.62 8.71
N VAL A 229 -10.49 -5.59 8.00
CA VAL A 229 -11.79 -5.59 7.32
C VAL A 229 -11.87 -6.71 6.28
N VAL A 230 -10.84 -6.84 5.44
CA VAL A 230 -10.80 -7.89 4.41
C VAL A 230 -10.76 -9.28 5.04
N SER A 231 -9.99 -9.46 6.10
CA SER A 231 -9.89 -10.71 6.86
C SER A 231 -11.24 -11.16 7.41
N VAL A 232 -11.98 -10.26 8.08
CA VAL A 232 -13.27 -10.62 8.67
C VAL A 232 -14.33 -10.91 7.61
N VAL A 233 -14.30 -10.26 6.43
CA VAL A 233 -15.19 -10.62 5.32
C VAL A 233 -14.92 -12.04 4.83
N CYS A 234 -13.67 -12.39 4.63
CA CYS A 234 -13.32 -13.76 4.22
C CYS A 234 -13.60 -14.80 5.31
N LEU A 235 -13.46 -14.44 6.59
CA LEU A 235 -13.87 -15.33 7.70
C LEU A 235 -15.38 -15.49 7.76
N ALA A 236 -16.17 -14.46 7.46
CA ALA A 236 -17.61 -14.57 7.37
C ALA A 236 -18.05 -15.56 6.28
N ASP A 237 -17.37 -15.58 5.11
CA ASP A 237 -17.61 -16.58 4.06
C ASP A 237 -17.40 -18.01 4.60
N VAL A 238 -16.30 -18.21 5.35
CA VAL A 238 -15.98 -19.49 5.99
C VAL A 238 -17.03 -19.87 7.04
N ASP A 239 -17.41 -18.92 7.89
CA ASP A 239 -18.40 -19.15 8.95
C ASP A 239 -19.77 -19.52 8.37
N ILE A 240 -20.18 -18.86 7.27
CA ILE A 240 -21.42 -19.21 6.55
C ILE A 240 -21.34 -20.64 6.01
N ALA A 241 -20.24 -20.98 5.37
CA ALA A 241 -20.04 -22.33 4.80
C ALA A 241 -20.02 -23.42 5.89
N CYS A 242 -19.54 -23.09 7.09
CA CYS A 242 -19.51 -23.99 8.25
C CYS A 242 -20.81 -23.96 9.09
N GLY A 243 -21.80 -23.12 8.76
CA GLY A 243 -23.04 -22.99 9.53
C GLY A 243 -22.91 -22.14 10.82
N GLU A 244 -21.79 -21.45 11.01
CA GLU A 244 -21.51 -20.61 12.18
C GLU A 244 -22.12 -19.20 12.02
N LEU A 245 -23.45 -19.10 11.78
CA LEU A 245 -24.12 -17.90 11.32
C LEU A 245 -23.98 -16.71 12.28
N LYS A 246 -23.91 -16.97 13.59
CA LYS A 246 -23.71 -15.91 14.60
C LYS A 246 -22.35 -15.23 14.46
N ASN A 247 -21.29 -16.01 14.21
CA ASN A 247 -19.93 -15.49 14.00
C ASN A 247 -19.90 -14.72 12.69
N ALA A 248 -20.45 -15.30 11.62
CA ALA A 248 -20.57 -14.65 10.32
C ALA A 248 -21.22 -13.26 10.43
N LYS A 249 -22.35 -13.16 11.12
CA LYS A 249 -23.05 -11.90 11.33
C LYS A 249 -22.20 -10.85 12.03
N THR A 250 -21.50 -11.24 13.10
CA THR A 250 -20.58 -10.36 13.83
C THR A 250 -19.44 -9.84 12.92
N HIS A 251 -18.88 -10.71 12.10
CA HIS A 251 -17.83 -10.35 11.13
C HIS A 251 -18.34 -9.40 10.05
N LEU A 252 -19.54 -9.65 9.51
CA LEU A 252 -20.14 -8.79 8.48
C LEU A 252 -20.49 -7.41 9.04
N GLU A 253 -21.08 -7.32 10.24
CA GLU A 253 -21.38 -6.06 10.92
C GLU A 253 -20.12 -5.22 11.14
N TYR A 254 -19.02 -5.84 11.61
CA TYR A 254 -17.74 -5.16 11.76
C TYR A 254 -17.22 -4.63 10.43
N ALA A 255 -17.30 -5.43 9.36
CA ALA A 255 -16.82 -5.02 8.05
C ALA A 255 -17.63 -3.84 7.46
N ILE A 256 -18.94 -3.82 7.68
CA ILE A 256 -19.80 -2.70 7.26
C ILE A 256 -19.47 -1.43 8.04
N GLN A 257 -19.25 -1.55 9.35
CA GLN A 257 -18.95 -0.41 10.22
C GLN A 257 -17.58 0.20 9.90
N GLU A 258 -16.56 -0.62 9.65
CA GLU A 258 -15.16 -0.19 9.57
C GLU A 258 -14.60 -0.12 8.15
N GLY A 259 -15.31 -0.68 7.17
CA GLY A 259 -14.81 -0.89 5.80
C GLY A 259 -14.86 0.33 4.88
N GLY A 260 -15.46 1.44 5.32
CA GLY A 260 -15.49 2.69 4.55
C GLY A 260 -16.09 2.50 3.15
N THR A 261 -15.33 2.89 2.12
CA THR A 261 -15.73 2.79 0.70
C THR A 261 -15.07 1.62 -0.04
N LEU A 262 -14.56 0.59 0.68
CA LEU A 262 -14.04 -0.62 0.07
C LEU A 262 -15.15 -1.37 -0.68
N TYR A 263 -14.83 -1.92 -1.86
CA TYR A 263 -15.80 -2.69 -2.66
C TYR A 263 -16.42 -3.86 -1.89
N VAL A 264 -15.65 -4.48 -1.00
CA VAL A 264 -16.11 -5.62 -0.20
C VAL A 264 -17.28 -5.27 0.73
N VAL A 265 -17.47 -4.00 1.09
CA VAL A 265 -18.54 -3.55 1.98
C VAL A 265 -19.92 -3.75 1.35
N GLU A 266 -20.03 -3.54 0.04
CA GLU A 266 -21.31 -3.73 -0.66
C GLU A 266 -21.69 -5.22 -0.73
N ASP A 267 -20.72 -6.09 -1.03
CA ASP A 267 -20.93 -7.54 -0.97
C ASP A 267 -21.34 -7.97 0.46
N THR A 268 -20.66 -7.41 1.47
CA THR A 268 -20.95 -7.67 2.88
C THR A 268 -22.38 -7.29 3.29
N ARG A 269 -22.90 -6.16 2.82
CA ARG A 269 -24.29 -5.74 3.08
C ARG A 269 -25.28 -6.74 2.50
N ARG A 270 -25.03 -7.20 1.28
CA ARG A 270 -25.89 -8.20 0.63
C ARG A 270 -25.87 -9.53 1.40
N MET A 271 -24.70 -10.02 1.78
CA MET A 271 -24.57 -11.25 2.58
C MET A 271 -25.29 -11.16 3.92
N LEU A 272 -25.17 -10.02 4.63
CA LEU A 272 -25.87 -9.81 5.90
C LEU A 272 -27.40 -9.79 5.73
N ALA A 273 -27.90 -9.17 4.67
CA ALA A 273 -29.33 -9.16 4.36
C ALA A 273 -29.87 -10.56 4.08
N GLU A 274 -29.14 -11.38 3.30
CA GLU A 274 -29.49 -12.78 3.00
C GLU A 274 -29.51 -13.65 4.28
N LEU A 275 -28.52 -13.47 5.17
CA LEU A 275 -28.50 -14.20 6.45
C LEU A 275 -29.70 -13.82 7.32
N THR A 276 -30.04 -12.53 7.41
CA THR A 276 -31.17 -12.07 8.24
C THR A 276 -32.51 -12.59 7.72
N GLN A 277 -32.67 -12.68 6.40
CA GLN A 277 -33.87 -13.28 5.80
C GLN A 277 -34.02 -14.78 6.12
N LYS A 278 -32.90 -15.53 6.10
CA LYS A 278 -32.89 -16.97 6.45
C LYS A 278 -33.21 -17.25 7.92
N GLU A 279 -32.92 -16.30 8.83
CA GLU A 279 -33.24 -16.44 10.26
C GLU A 279 -34.74 -16.17 10.56
N GLN A 280 -35.46 -15.50 9.64
CA GLN A 280 -36.87 -15.10 9.84
C GLN A 280 -37.88 -16.05 9.17
N GLY A 281 -37.44 -16.92 8.29
CA GLY A 281 -38.23 -17.91 7.56
C GLY A 281 -38.05 -19.30 8.07
#